data_944d4e3383b2f0fa0abd57a8c4728413
#
_entry.id   944d4e3383b2f0fa0abd57a8c4728413
#
_cell.length_a   1.000
_cell.length_b   1.000
_cell.length_c   1.000
_cell.angle_alpha   90.00
_cell.angle_beta   90.00
_cell.angle_gamma   90.00
#
_symmetry.space_group_name_H-M   'P 1'
#
loop_
_entity.id
_entity.type
_entity.pdbx_description
1 polymer ?
#
loop_
_entity_poly.entity_id
_entity_poly.type
_entity_poly.pdbx_seq_one_letter_code
_entity_poly.pdbx_strand_id
1 'polypeptide(L)'
;GAHRNLQAEMPAWDFDATAKAAEDSWREALGCIEVEIDENDACQRAQREIFYTALYHAQLSPNVFQDADGRYLGMDLQVHQGDTADPYYTIFSLWDTHRALHPLISIIHPEQNEAYLRSLIRKGEEGGLVPKWDCGRNYTGCMIGYHYVALLADMMTKGYRHFDVDLAYKHAVRSAEYDTTGITPACPSWLYPYIMPKARLYRQTLGYVPADKENESVAKALELCYDDWCLSRVARLMGDTARAAKYDRWARLYANYYDASVGYMRGKLADGSWRTPFSPVRSNHRQDDYCEGNACQWSWFVPHDAEGLMKLCGGREAFVRKLDALFAASSELEGESVSADIS
;
A
#
# COMPACT_ATOMS: atom_id res chain seq x y z
N GLY A 1 11.30 21.03 22.21
CA GLY A 1 10.52 21.08 20.99
C GLY A 1 11.02 22.15 20.01
N ALA A 2 10.14 22.95 19.43
CA ALA A 2 10.37 23.79 18.26
C ALA A 2 11.70 24.58 18.21
N HIS A 3 12.11 25.22 19.34
CA HIS A 3 13.39 25.95 19.36
C HIS A 3 14.63 25.04 19.18
N ARG A 4 14.60 23.82 19.75
CA ARG A 4 15.70 22.85 19.54
C ARG A 4 15.70 22.32 18.12
N ASN A 5 14.54 22.04 17.54
CA ASN A 5 14.41 21.61 16.15
C ASN A 5 14.99 22.67 15.22
N LEU A 6 14.57 23.94 15.43
CA LEU A 6 15.11 25.06 14.66
C LEU A 6 16.64 25.19 14.79
N GLN A 7 17.19 25.05 15.99
CA GLN A 7 18.64 25.11 16.21
C GLN A 7 19.40 23.93 15.59
N ALA A 8 18.76 22.74 15.52
CA ALA A 8 19.35 21.55 14.88
C ALA A 8 19.39 21.70 13.35
N GLU A 9 18.32 22.25 12.76
CA GLU A 9 18.20 22.41 11.31
C GLU A 9 18.93 23.68 10.79
N MET A 10 18.92 24.74 11.58
CA MET A 10 19.54 26.03 11.25
C MET A 10 20.43 26.50 12.40
N PRO A 11 21.64 25.92 12.58
CA PRO A 11 22.51 26.24 13.67
C PRO A 11 23.05 27.68 13.59
N ALA A 12 23.14 28.26 12.41
CA ALA A 12 23.40 29.66 12.13
C ALA A 12 22.21 30.27 11.36
N TRP A 13 21.88 31.53 11.65
CA TRP A 13 20.84 32.27 10.96
C TRP A 13 21.37 32.79 9.61
N ASP A 14 21.76 31.85 8.75
CA ASP A 14 22.42 32.11 7.46
C ASP A 14 21.63 31.35 6.34
N PHE A 15 20.96 32.12 5.48
CA PHE A 15 20.16 31.59 4.39
C PHE A 15 21.00 30.82 3.39
N ASP A 16 22.13 31.39 2.97
CA ASP A 16 22.97 30.79 1.93
C ASP A 16 23.60 29.49 2.40
N ALA A 17 24.04 29.43 3.66
CA ALA A 17 24.54 28.19 4.26
C ALA A 17 23.44 27.12 4.37
N THR A 18 22.23 27.49 4.75
CA THR A 18 21.08 26.58 4.84
C THR A 18 20.67 26.07 3.45
N ALA A 19 20.59 26.95 2.47
CA ALA A 19 20.28 26.57 1.08
C ALA A 19 21.34 25.63 0.50
N LYS A 20 22.62 25.90 0.79
CA LYS A 20 23.74 25.03 0.36
C LYS A 20 23.67 23.65 1.00
N ALA A 21 23.38 23.57 2.31
CA ALA A 21 23.21 22.30 3.00
C ALA A 21 22.05 21.47 2.44
N ALA A 22 20.92 22.10 2.13
CA ALA A 22 19.78 21.43 1.47
C ALA A 22 20.12 20.93 0.06
N GLU A 23 20.82 21.75 -0.73
CA GLU A 23 21.33 21.35 -2.06
C GLU A 23 22.24 20.14 -1.98
N ASP A 24 23.18 20.12 -1.02
CA ASP A 24 24.13 19.03 -0.86
C ASP A 24 23.42 17.75 -0.42
N SER A 25 22.46 17.82 0.50
CA SER A 25 21.63 16.67 0.91
C SER A 25 20.84 16.07 -0.26
N TRP A 26 20.22 16.92 -1.08
CA TRP A 26 19.51 16.44 -2.27
C TRP A 26 20.45 15.89 -3.34
N ARG A 27 21.63 16.48 -3.50
CA ARG A 27 22.65 15.95 -4.43
C ARG A 27 23.13 14.56 -4.02
N GLU A 28 23.31 14.32 -2.73
CA GLU A 28 23.65 13.00 -2.20
C GLU A 28 22.52 12.00 -2.41
N ALA A 29 21.27 12.36 -2.05
CA ALA A 29 20.12 11.48 -2.15
C ALA A 29 19.79 11.09 -3.61
N LEU A 30 19.87 12.04 -4.55
CA LEU A 30 19.59 11.81 -5.97
C LEU A 30 20.79 11.18 -6.72
N GLY A 31 22.00 11.36 -6.20
CA GLY A 31 23.23 10.83 -6.79
C GLY A 31 23.41 9.32 -6.66
N CYS A 32 22.50 8.61 -6.02
CA CYS A 32 22.51 7.15 -5.92
C CYS A 32 22.30 6.44 -7.27
N ILE A 33 21.76 7.14 -8.26
CA ILE A 33 21.62 6.67 -9.65
C ILE A 33 22.24 7.73 -10.56
N GLU A 34 23.17 7.33 -11.40
CA GLU A 34 23.77 8.17 -12.41
C GLU A 34 23.21 7.83 -13.79
N VAL A 35 22.70 8.84 -14.52
CA VAL A 35 22.12 8.68 -15.86
C VAL A 35 23.05 9.34 -16.87
N GLU A 36 23.71 8.51 -17.67
CA GLU A 36 24.53 8.96 -18.78
C GLU A 36 23.66 9.34 -20.00
N ILE A 37 23.94 10.48 -20.61
CA ILE A 37 23.25 10.97 -21.80
C ILE A 37 24.22 11.59 -22.80
N ASP A 38 23.81 11.70 -24.06
CA ASP A 38 24.44 12.62 -24.99
C ASP A 38 23.92 14.06 -24.71
N GLU A 39 24.81 14.91 -24.20
CA GLU A 39 24.49 16.30 -23.85
C GLU A 39 24.07 17.14 -25.07
N ASN A 40 24.34 16.71 -26.30
CA ASN A 40 23.90 17.37 -27.52
C ASN A 40 22.47 16.95 -27.93
N ASP A 41 21.95 15.86 -27.39
CA ASP A 41 20.59 15.37 -27.66
C ASP A 41 19.57 16.03 -26.72
N ALA A 42 18.73 16.89 -27.27
CA ALA A 42 17.69 17.60 -26.50
C ALA A 42 16.65 16.65 -25.88
N CYS A 43 16.34 15.52 -26.54
CA CYS A 43 15.40 14.55 -26.03
C CYS A 43 15.97 13.84 -24.79
N GLN A 44 17.24 13.42 -24.84
CA GLN A 44 17.90 12.77 -23.70
C GLN A 44 18.07 13.71 -22.50
N ARG A 45 18.36 15.02 -22.75
CA ARG A 45 18.37 16.00 -21.66
C ARG A 45 16.99 16.12 -20.97
N ALA A 46 15.91 16.19 -21.74
CA ALA A 46 14.56 16.25 -21.20
C ALA A 46 14.21 14.95 -20.44
N GLN A 47 14.59 13.79 -20.93
CA GLN A 47 14.40 12.51 -20.25
C GLN A 47 15.16 12.43 -18.92
N ARG A 48 16.39 12.93 -18.85
CA ARG A 48 17.17 13.00 -17.61
C ARG A 48 16.51 13.95 -16.59
N GLU A 49 16.01 15.11 -17.03
CA GLU A 49 15.26 16.02 -16.16
C GLU A 49 14.00 15.37 -15.58
N ILE A 50 13.21 14.69 -16.42
CA ILE A 50 12.03 13.91 -15.99
C ILE A 50 12.44 12.84 -14.98
N PHE A 51 13.51 12.09 -15.23
CA PHE A 51 13.99 11.03 -14.36
C PHE A 51 14.34 11.55 -12.97
N TYR A 52 15.18 12.59 -12.86
CA TYR A 52 15.57 13.12 -11.56
C TYR A 52 14.44 13.86 -10.85
N THR A 53 13.53 14.49 -11.58
CA THR A 53 12.30 15.06 -11.02
C THR A 53 11.41 13.96 -10.41
N ALA A 54 11.23 12.85 -11.10
CA ALA A 54 10.50 11.69 -10.58
C ALA A 54 11.19 11.06 -9.37
N LEU A 55 12.52 10.91 -9.40
CA LEU A 55 13.30 10.39 -8.28
C LEU A 55 13.22 11.32 -7.04
N TYR A 56 13.24 12.65 -7.25
CA TYR A 56 12.99 13.63 -6.20
C TYR A 56 11.60 13.46 -5.57
N HIS A 57 10.55 13.40 -6.39
CA HIS A 57 9.19 13.21 -5.90
C HIS A 57 9.03 11.89 -5.14
N ALA A 58 9.69 10.82 -5.56
CA ALA A 58 9.67 9.52 -4.90
C ALA A 58 10.27 9.56 -3.48
N GLN A 59 11.10 10.56 -3.15
CA GLN A 59 11.75 10.70 -1.84
C GLN A 59 11.10 11.75 -0.93
N LEU A 60 9.98 12.36 -1.33
CA LEU A 60 9.29 13.37 -0.51
C LEU A 60 8.53 12.79 0.69
N SER A 61 8.13 11.54 0.62
CA SER A 61 7.42 10.83 1.69
C SER A 61 7.80 9.35 1.69
N PRO A 62 7.77 8.66 2.82
CA PRO A 62 7.39 9.07 4.19
C PRO A 62 8.30 10.12 4.84
N ASN A 63 7.75 10.90 5.77
CA ASN A 63 8.44 12.01 6.43
C ASN A 63 8.86 11.66 7.86
N VAL A 64 9.96 12.24 8.34
CA VAL A 64 10.34 12.18 9.74
C VAL A 64 9.29 12.88 10.61
N PHE A 65 8.82 12.20 11.65
CA PHE A 65 7.86 12.70 12.63
C PHE A 65 8.41 12.56 14.05
N GLN A 66 9.53 13.21 14.26
CA GLN A 66 10.30 13.13 15.51
C GLN A 66 11.00 14.45 15.74
N ASP A 67 11.03 14.92 17.01
CA ASP A 67 11.81 16.08 17.42
C ASP A 67 13.33 15.77 17.39
N ALA A 68 14.16 16.79 17.29
CA ALA A 68 15.64 16.67 17.28
C ALA A 68 16.21 16.00 18.55
N ASP A 69 15.45 15.95 19.64
CA ASP A 69 15.81 15.23 20.87
C ASP A 69 15.26 13.79 20.94
N GLY A 70 14.71 13.27 19.84
CA GLY A 70 14.20 11.91 19.73
C GLY A 70 12.75 11.74 20.19
N ARG A 71 12.06 12.77 20.67
CA ARG A 71 10.67 12.64 21.09
C ARG A 71 9.71 12.66 19.91
N TYR A 72 8.71 11.79 19.94
CA TYR A 72 7.64 11.73 18.95
C TYR A 72 6.29 11.44 19.59
N LEU A 73 5.21 11.76 18.88
CA LEU A 73 3.85 11.42 19.29
C LEU A 73 3.45 10.08 18.64
N GLY A 74 3.22 9.06 19.47
CA GLY A 74 2.85 7.73 19.01
C GLY A 74 1.38 7.62 18.57
N MET A 75 1.01 6.43 18.04
CA MET A 75 -0.36 6.12 17.62
C MET A 75 -1.35 6.11 18.79
N ASP A 76 -0.88 5.93 20.01
CA ASP A 76 -1.64 6.02 21.27
C ASP A 76 -1.83 7.47 21.77
N LEU A 77 -1.33 8.45 21.02
CA LEU A 77 -1.30 9.86 21.36
C LEU A 77 -0.49 10.18 22.65
N GLN A 78 0.45 9.30 23.01
CA GLN A 78 1.41 9.57 24.06
C GLN A 78 2.74 10.02 23.45
N VAL A 79 3.52 10.80 24.24
CA VAL A 79 4.86 11.19 23.85
C VAL A 79 5.82 10.08 24.21
N HIS A 80 6.50 9.54 23.20
CA HIS A 80 7.53 8.52 23.34
C HIS A 80 8.93 9.12 23.15
N GLN A 81 9.93 8.42 23.68
CA GLN A 81 11.34 8.71 23.43
C GLN A 81 11.90 7.68 22.47
N GLY A 82 12.26 8.11 21.26
CA GLY A 82 12.93 7.31 20.25
C GLY A 82 14.42 7.58 20.19
N ASP A 83 15.09 6.86 19.31
CA ASP A 83 16.48 7.07 18.93
C ASP A 83 16.55 8.11 17.80
N THR A 84 17.44 9.08 17.93
CA THR A 84 17.69 10.08 16.88
C THR A 84 18.38 9.50 15.65
N ALA A 85 19.08 8.38 15.81
CA ALA A 85 19.72 7.64 14.72
C ALA A 85 18.74 6.69 13.99
N ASP A 86 17.56 6.42 14.57
CA ASP A 86 16.49 5.61 13.97
C ASP A 86 15.14 6.35 14.05
N PRO A 87 14.91 7.33 13.18
CA PRO A 87 13.76 8.22 13.25
C PRO A 87 12.43 7.50 13.15
N TYR A 88 11.41 8.10 13.75
CA TYR A 88 10.02 7.70 13.59
C TYR A 88 9.42 8.42 12.37
N TYR A 89 8.83 7.66 11.44
CA TYR A 89 8.27 8.18 10.20
C TYR A 89 6.74 8.19 10.20
N THR A 90 6.17 9.05 9.35
CA THR A 90 4.74 9.17 9.10
C THR A 90 4.45 9.40 7.62
N ILE A 91 3.16 9.49 7.27
CA ILE A 91 2.64 9.62 5.90
C ILE A 91 2.99 8.36 5.09
N PHE A 92 2.57 7.21 5.64
CA PHE A 92 2.61 5.95 4.93
C PHE A 92 1.30 5.73 4.16
N SER A 93 1.29 6.07 2.89
CA SER A 93 0.22 5.71 1.96
C SER A 93 0.54 4.36 1.33
N LEU A 94 0.41 3.26 2.12
CA LEU A 94 0.91 1.95 1.71
C LEU A 94 0.17 1.37 0.49
N TRP A 95 -1.09 1.77 0.27
CA TRP A 95 -1.85 1.38 -0.92
C TRP A 95 -1.18 1.85 -2.22
N ASP A 96 -0.53 3.01 -2.19
CA ASP A 96 0.21 3.57 -3.32
C ASP A 96 1.65 3.06 -3.35
N THR A 97 2.35 3.16 -2.23
CA THR A 97 3.81 3.05 -2.18
C THR A 97 4.33 1.62 -2.27
N HIS A 98 3.52 0.60 -1.93
CA HIS A 98 3.92 -0.81 -2.05
C HIS A 98 4.17 -1.21 -3.50
N ARG A 99 3.54 -0.54 -4.46
CA ARG A 99 3.55 -0.89 -5.90
C ARG A 99 4.91 -0.64 -6.54
N ALA A 100 5.57 0.49 -6.20
CA ALA A 100 6.82 0.87 -6.83
C ALA A 100 7.80 1.57 -5.88
N LEU A 101 7.36 2.46 -4.98
CA LEU A 101 8.24 3.24 -4.13
C LEU A 101 9.10 2.36 -3.23
N HIS A 102 8.47 1.51 -2.40
CA HIS A 102 9.23 0.64 -1.49
C HIS A 102 10.13 -0.37 -2.24
N PRO A 103 9.71 -1.00 -3.35
CA PRO A 103 10.61 -1.77 -4.19
C PRO A 103 11.82 -0.99 -4.71
N LEU A 104 11.63 0.27 -5.13
CA LEU A 104 12.72 1.15 -5.56
C LEU A 104 13.66 1.47 -4.39
N ILE A 105 13.12 1.95 -3.25
CA ILE A 105 13.91 2.30 -2.06
C ILE A 105 14.68 1.10 -1.53
N SER A 106 14.14 -0.12 -1.63
CA SER A 106 14.86 -1.34 -1.22
C SER A 106 16.09 -1.65 -2.09
N ILE A 107 16.22 -1.01 -3.25
CA ILE A 107 17.39 -1.14 -4.15
C ILE A 107 18.38 0.00 -3.91
N ILE A 108 17.90 1.24 -3.80
CA ILE A 108 18.75 2.44 -3.76
C ILE A 108 19.11 2.89 -2.33
N HIS A 109 18.22 2.65 -1.37
CA HIS A 109 18.37 3.04 0.04
C HIS A 109 17.77 1.97 0.97
N PRO A 110 18.29 0.73 0.98
CA PRO A 110 17.67 -0.37 1.72
C PRO A 110 17.57 -0.12 3.23
N GLU A 111 18.54 0.57 3.84
CA GLU A 111 18.53 0.93 5.26
C GLU A 111 17.36 1.86 5.61
N GLN A 112 17.02 2.75 4.70
CA GLN A 112 15.86 3.64 4.83
C GLN A 112 14.55 2.83 4.85
N ASN A 113 14.44 1.84 3.97
CA ASN A 113 13.25 0.99 3.91
C ASN A 113 13.11 0.11 5.18
N GLU A 114 14.23 -0.34 5.77
CA GLU A 114 14.24 -1.00 7.07
C GLU A 114 13.82 -0.04 8.19
N ALA A 115 14.22 1.23 8.16
CA ALA A 115 13.75 2.25 9.10
C ALA A 115 12.25 2.51 8.98
N TYR A 116 11.70 2.50 7.78
CA TYR A 116 10.25 2.54 7.55
C TYR A 116 9.54 1.34 8.19
N LEU A 117 10.06 0.13 8.02
CA LEU A 117 9.51 -1.07 8.66
C LEU A 117 9.55 -0.95 10.19
N ARG A 118 10.66 -0.52 10.78
CA ARG A 118 10.76 -0.30 12.24
C ARG A 118 9.73 0.70 12.73
N SER A 119 9.48 1.79 11.98
CA SER A 119 8.43 2.75 12.31
C SER A 119 7.03 2.13 12.25
N LEU A 120 6.73 1.33 11.23
CA LEU A 120 5.44 0.64 11.09
C LEU A 120 5.22 -0.41 12.19
N ILE A 121 6.27 -1.12 12.60
CA ILE A 121 6.23 -2.06 13.75
C ILE A 121 5.89 -1.28 15.03
N ARG A 122 6.59 -0.18 15.33
CA ARG A 122 6.30 0.68 16.49
C ARG A 122 4.86 1.18 16.47
N LYS A 123 4.37 1.63 15.30
CA LYS A 123 2.96 2.02 15.13
C LYS A 123 1.99 0.89 15.44
N GLY A 124 2.33 -0.34 15.07
CA GLY A 124 1.54 -1.53 15.38
C GLY A 124 1.48 -1.83 16.88
N GLU A 125 2.56 -1.61 17.62
CA GLU A 125 2.59 -1.79 19.08
C GLU A 125 1.80 -0.69 19.79
N GLU A 126 2.02 0.56 19.46
CA GLU A 126 1.37 1.73 20.05
C GLU A 126 -0.14 1.77 19.73
N GLY A 127 -0.50 1.47 18.49
CA GLY A 127 -1.87 1.51 18.00
C GLY A 127 -2.66 0.22 18.15
N GLY A 128 -1.97 -0.90 18.34
CA GLY A 128 -2.56 -2.26 18.36
C GLY A 128 -2.84 -2.82 16.97
N LEU A 129 -2.64 -2.06 15.90
CA LEU A 129 -2.76 -2.47 14.49
C LEU A 129 -1.80 -1.64 13.65
N VAL A 130 -1.07 -2.26 12.73
CA VAL A 130 -0.26 -1.51 11.77
C VAL A 130 -1.19 -0.69 10.86
N PRO A 131 -0.98 0.63 10.72
CA PRO A 131 -1.82 1.44 9.86
C PRO A 131 -1.63 1.05 8.39
N LYS A 132 -2.72 1.00 7.64
CA LYS A 132 -2.67 0.91 6.18
C LYS A 132 -2.42 2.27 5.51
N TRP A 133 -2.81 3.33 6.20
CA TRP A 133 -2.56 4.72 5.88
C TRP A 133 -2.58 5.57 7.15
N ASP A 134 -1.52 6.29 7.46
CA ASP A 134 -1.45 7.20 8.59
C ASP A 134 -1.03 8.62 8.18
N CYS A 135 -1.44 9.60 8.96
CA CYS A 135 -1.05 10.99 8.75
C CYS A 135 -0.74 11.66 10.10
N GLY A 136 0.54 11.81 10.39
CA GLY A 136 1.03 12.43 11.61
C GLY A 136 0.71 11.61 12.86
N ARG A 137 -0.51 11.67 13.37
CA ARG A 137 -0.83 11.22 14.72
C ARG A 137 -1.49 9.86 14.85
N ASN A 138 -2.34 9.46 13.88
CA ASN A 138 -3.17 8.25 14.04
C ASN A 138 -3.67 7.73 12.69
N TYR A 139 -4.54 6.71 12.75
CA TYR A 139 -5.17 6.12 11.57
C TYR A 139 -6.05 7.14 10.84
N THR A 140 -5.97 7.15 9.52
CA THR A 140 -6.88 7.95 8.68
C THR A 140 -8.14 7.19 8.28
N GLY A 141 -8.09 5.86 8.28
CA GLY A 141 -9.14 5.01 7.73
C GLY A 141 -9.21 5.03 6.20
N CYS A 142 -8.30 5.75 5.54
CA CYS A 142 -8.25 5.80 4.08
C CYS A 142 -7.80 4.47 3.48
N MET A 143 -8.23 4.22 2.25
CA MET A 143 -7.85 3.13 1.37
C MET A 143 -8.16 1.72 1.89
N ILE A 144 -7.77 0.72 1.13
CA ILE A 144 -8.07 -0.69 1.31
C ILE A 144 -6.80 -1.51 1.48
N GLY A 145 -6.91 -2.83 1.67
CA GLY A 145 -5.76 -3.71 1.86
C GLY A 145 -5.10 -3.65 3.25
N TYR A 146 -3.95 -4.31 3.39
CA TYR A 146 -3.05 -4.25 4.55
C TYR A 146 -1.59 -4.36 4.10
N HIS A 147 -1.21 -3.54 3.14
CA HIS A 147 0.02 -3.60 2.33
C HIS A 147 1.34 -3.46 3.10
N TYR A 148 1.31 -3.22 4.42
CA TYR A 148 2.47 -3.42 5.27
C TYR A 148 3.14 -4.78 5.01
N VAL A 149 2.31 -5.81 4.77
CA VAL A 149 2.83 -7.16 4.50
C VAL A 149 3.56 -7.27 3.15
N ALA A 150 3.18 -6.46 2.16
CA ALA A 150 3.88 -6.42 0.87
C ALA A 150 5.31 -5.87 1.04
N LEU A 151 5.48 -4.77 1.78
CA LEU A 151 6.78 -4.23 2.14
C LEU A 151 7.61 -5.24 2.95
N LEU A 152 7.02 -5.86 3.97
CA LEU A 152 7.66 -6.88 4.78
C LEU A 152 8.14 -8.07 3.94
N ALA A 153 7.29 -8.57 3.03
CA ALA A 153 7.60 -9.70 2.16
C ALA A 153 8.75 -9.38 1.19
N ASP A 154 8.75 -8.18 0.59
CA ASP A 154 9.80 -7.73 -0.31
C ASP A 154 11.15 -7.66 0.42
N MET A 155 11.22 -6.96 1.55
CA MET A 155 12.44 -6.82 2.34
C MET A 155 12.95 -8.17 2.84
N MET A 156 12.06 -9.01 3.39
CA MET A 156 12.44 -10.34 3.87
C MET A 156 12.92 -11.26 2.74
N THR A 157 12.32 -11.18 1.56
CA THR A 157 12.75 -11.99 0.40
C THR A 157 14.12 -11.57 -0.11
N LYS A 158 14.41 -10.27 -0.07
CA LYS A 158 15.73 -9.71 -0.40
C LYS A 158 16.81 -9.96 0.67
N GLY A 159 16.44 -10.49 1.84
CA GLY A 159 17.38 -10.86 2.89
C GLY A 159 17.57 -9.80 3.98
N TYR A 160 16.89 -8.69 3.93
CA TYR A 160 16.97 -7.64 4.95
C TYR A 160 16.27 -8.06 6.25
N ARG A 161 16.92 -7.80 7.40
CA ARG A 161 16.49 -8.29 8.73
C ARG A 161 16.84 -7.35 9.89
N HIS A 162 17.25 -6.10 9.65
CA HIS A 162 17.62 -5.16 10.72
C HIS A 162 16.38 -4.52 11.38
N PHE A 163 15.40 -5.38 11.72
CA PHE A 163 14.18 -5.06 12.46
C PHE A 163 13.72 -6.30 13.23
N ASP A 164 12.80 -6.14 14.18
CA ASP A 164 12.22 -7.27 14.92
C ASP A 164 11.30 -8.09 14.00
N VAL A 165 11.86 -9.16 13.43
CA VAL A 165 11.18 -10.01 12.43
C VAL A 165 9.99 -10.76 13.03
N ASP A 166 10.10 -11.23 14.28
CA ASP A 166 9.02 -11.97 14.95
C ASP A 166 7.84 -11.06 15.24
N LEU A 167 8.11 -9.87 15.75
CA LEU A 167 7.11 -8.85 16.01
C LEU A 167 6.46 -8.35 14.70
N ALA A 168 7.26 -8.13 13.66
CA ALA A 168 6.77 -7.78 12.33
C ALA A 168 5.81 -8.84 11.80
N TYR A 169 6.17 -10.12 11.91
CA TYR A 169 5.31 -11.22 11.48
C TYR A 169 4.03 -11.31 12.31
N LYS A 170 4.10 -11.13 13.62
CA LYS A 170 2.93 -11.09 14.51
C LYS A 170 1.94 -9.99 14.08
N HIS A 171 2.43 -8.79 13.78
CA HIS A 171 1.61 -7.69 13.28
C HIS A 171 1.03 -7.96 11.90
N ALA A 172 1.76 -8.62 11.01
CA ALA A 172 1.27 -9.01 9.69
C ALA A 172 0.10 -10.01 9.80
N VAL A 173 0.23 -11.04 10.63
CA VAL A 173 -0.84 -12.00 10.91
C VAL A 173 -2.08 -11.30 11.50
N ARG A 174 -1.87 -10.39 12.47
CA ARG A 174 -2.96 -9.60 13.06
C ARG A 174 -3.68 -8.74 12.02
N SER A 175 -2.95 -8.13 11.10
CA SER A 175 -3.53 -7.29 10.04
C SER A 175 -4.35 -8.09 9.03
N ALA A 176 -4.04 -9.37 8.84
CA ALA A 176 -4.76 -10.26 7.94
C ALA A 176 -6.11 -10.72 8.50
N GLU A 177 -6.24 -10.89 9.81
CA GLU A 177 -7.41 -11.49 10.44
C GLU A 177 -8.34 -10.42 11.03
N TYR A 178 -9.64 -10.70 11.04
CA TYR A 178 -10.61 -9.76 11.61
C TYR A 178 -10.56 -9.82 13.13
N ASP A 179 -9.97 -8.79 13.74
CA ASP A 179 -9.92 -8.60 15.18
C ASP A 179 -9.80 -7.12 15.52
N THR A 180 -10.79 -6.59 16.24
CA THR A 180 -10.82 -5.20 16.70
C THR A 180 -10.37 -5.03 18.14
N THR A 181 -9.97 -6.11 18.83
CA THR A 181 -9.49 -6.02 20.22
C THR A 181 -8.12 -5.37 20.29
N GLY A 182 -7.83 -4.66 21.36
CA GLY A 182 -6.51 -4.05 21.59
C GLY A 182 -6.12 -2.92 20.63
N ILE A 183 -7.06 -2.40 19.82
CA ILE A 183 -6.85 -1.13 19.12
C ILE A 183 -6.83 -0.02 20.17
N THR A 184 -5.88 0.91 20.05
CA THR A 184 -5.70 1.99 21.02
C THR A 184 -6.98 2.79 21.23
N PRO A 185 -7.32 3.17 22.49
CA PRO A 185 -8.43 4.07 22.78
C PRO A 185 -8.29 5.45 22.10
N ALA A 186 -7.10 5.83 21.67
CA ALA A 186 -6.86 7.05 20.90
C ALA A 186 -7.46 6.99 19.48
N CYS A 187 -7.75 5.78 18.96
CA CYS A 187 -8.48 5.61 17.72
C CYS A 187 -10.00 5.64 17.98
N PRO A 188 -10.75 6.59 17.42
CA PRO A 188 -12.19 6.65 17.60
C PRO A 188 -12.89 5.39 17.06
N SER A 189 -13.84 4.83 17.80
CA SER A 189 -14.51 3.58 17.42
C SER A 189 -15.28 3.66 16.09
N TRP A 190 -15.74 4.85 15.68
CA TRP A 190 -16.38 5.04 14.37
C TRP A 190 -15.42 4.77 13.20
N LEU A 191 -14.09 4.81 13.44
CA LEU A 191 -13.08 4.52 12.42
C LEU A 191 -12.81 3.02 12.24
N TYR A 192 -13.22 2.17 13.20
CA TYR A 192 -12.96 0.73 13.16
C TYR A 192 -13.44 0.03 11.88
N PRO A 193 -14.63 0.33 11.31
CA PRO A 193 -15.05 -0.27 10.05
C PRO A 193 -14.13 0.02 8.87
N TYR A 194 -13.37 1.12 8.95
CA TYR A 194 -12.44 1.53 7.89
C TYR A 194 -11.04 0.95 8.08
N ILE A 195 -10.52 0.85 9.31
CA ILE A 195 -9.18 0.30 9.58
C ILE A 195 -9.18 -1.23 9.66
N MET A 196 -10.30 -1.82 10.09
CA MET A 196 -10.52 -3.27 10.20
C MET A 196 -11.88 -3.63 9.60
N PRO A 197 -12.05 -3.51 8.26
CA PRO A 197 -13.33 -3.78 7.61
C PRO A 197 -13.75 -5.25 7.76
N LYS A 198 -15.07 -5.48 7.86
CA LYS A 198 -15.66 -6.83 7.91
C LYS A 198 -15.38 -7.67 6.66
N ALA A 199 -14.86 -7.06 5.60
CA ALA A 199 -14.34 -7.78 4.44
C ALA A 199 -13.41 -8.94 4.84
N ARG A 200 -12.55 -8.74 5.89
CA ARG A 200 -11.69 -9.80 6.43
C ARG A 200 -12.49 -10.95 7.03
N LEU A 201 -13.54 -10.65 7.78
CA LEU A 201 -14.44 -11.65 8.37
C LEU A 201 -15.18 -12.43 7.28
N TYR A 202 -15.75 -11.74 6.30
CA TYR A 202 -16.48 -12.40 5.21
C TYR A 202 -15.57 -13.28 4.36
N ARG A 203 -14.35 -12.84 4.05
CA ARG A 203 -13.35 -13.68 3.40
C ARG A 203 -13.08 -14.98 4.20
N GLN A 204 -12.98 -14.89 5.52
CA GLN A 204 -12.72 -16.03 6.39
C GLN A 204 -13.90 -17.02 6.43
N THR A 205 -15.13 -16.52 6.44
CA THR A 205 -16.33 -17.31 6.69
C THR A 205 -17.04 -17.76 5.42
N LEU A 206 -17.06 -16.92 4.38
CA LEU A 206 -17.78 -17.16 3.12
C LEU A 206 -16.84 -17.47 1.95
N GLY A 207 -15.54 -17.12 2.07
CA GLY A 207 -14.59 -17.21 0.96
C GLY A 207 -14.74 -16.07 -0.06
N TYR A 208 -15.55 -15.07 0.21
CA TYR A 208 -15.68 -13.84 -0.57
C TYR A 208 -16.27 -12.70 0.28
N VAL A 209 -16.19 -11.47 -0.22
CA VAL A 209 -16.73 -10.26 0.40
C VAL A 209 -18.07 -9.93 -0.29
N PRO A 210 -19.21 -10.02 0.42
CA PRO A 210 -20.52 -9.74 -0.19
C PRO A 210 -20.71 -8.26 -0.49
N ALA A 211 -21.15 -7.98 -1.72
CA ALA A 211 -21.37 -6.64 -2.25
C ALA A 211 -22.53 -5.89 -1.58
N ASP A 212 -23.47 -6.60 -0.95
CA ASP A 212 -24.57 -6.03 -0.16
C ASP A 212 -24.24 -5.85 1.32
N LYS A 213 -23.01 -6.19 1.74
CA LYS A 213 -22.52 -6.06 3.11
C LYS A 213 -21.32 -5.13 3.25
N GLU A 214 -20.56 -4.98 2.19
CA GLU A 214 -19.35 -4.12 2.14
C GLU A 214 -19.32 -3.35 0.82
N ASN A 215 -19.12 -2.05 0.90
CA ASN A 215 -18.75 -1.25 -0.26
C ASN A 215 -17.35 -1.62 -0.74
N GLU A 216 -17.04 -1.37 -2.00
CA GLU A 216 -15.75 -1.68 -2.62
C GLU A 216 -15.39 -3.16 -2.49
N SER A 217 -16.42 -4.02 -2.55
CA SER A 217 -16.33 -5.44 -2.21
C SER A 217 -15.32 -6.21 -3.05
N VAL A 218 -15.29 -5.94 -4.36
CA VAL A 218 -14.34 -6.56 -5.31
C VAL A 218 -12.94 -6.03 -5.07
N ALA A 219 -12.78 -4.72 -4.99
CA ALA A 219 -11.48 -4.10 -4.78
C ALA A 219 -10.86 -4.56 -3.46
N LYS A 220 -11.60 -4.51 -2.34
CA LYS A 220 -11.15 -5.02 -1.04
C LYS A 220 -10.72 -6.49 -1.12
N ALA A 221 -11.47 -7.31 -1.83
CA ALA A 221 -11.17 -8.73 -1.93
C ALA A 221 -9.91 -9.00 -2.74
N LEU A 222 -9.71 -8.32 -3.86
CA LEU A 222 -8.53 -8.49 -4.70
C LEU A 222 -7.26 -8.03 -3.99
N GLU A 223 -7.31 -6.89 -3.29
CA GLU A 223 -6.20 -6.41 -2.45
C GLU A 223 -5.89 -7.39 -1.32
N LEU A 224 -6.91 -7.90 -0.62
CA LEU A 224 -6.71 -8.92 0.41
C LEU A 224 -6.06 -10.21 -0.16
N CYS A 225 -6.41 -10.63 -1.37
CA CYS A 225 -5.79 -11.79 -2.02
C CYS A 225 -4.30 -11.57 -2.31
N TYR A 226 -3.93 -10.38 -2.74
CA TYR A 226 -2.53 -10.02 -2.95
C TYR A 226 -1.75 -9.97 -1.62
N ASP A 227 -2.30 -9.31 -0.62
CA ASP A 227 -1.70 -9.24 0.71
C ASP A 227 -1.55 -10.62 1.36
N ASP A 228 -2.56 -11.49 1.20
CA ASP A 228 -2.52 -12.88 1.66
C ASP A 228 -1.38 -13.67 0.97
N TRP A 229 -1.17 -13.44 -0.32
CA TRP A 229 -0.04 -14.04 -1.03
C TRP A 229 1.30 -13.54 -0.44
N CYS A 230 1.44 -12.25 -0.20
CA CYS A 230 2.63 -11.70 0.45
C CYS A 230 2.85 -12.33 1.83
N LEU A 231 1.79 -12.41 2.65
CA LEU A 231 1.86 -13.02 3.97
C LEU A 231 2.20 -14.52 3.91
N SER A 232 1.75 -15.24 2.89
CA SER A 232 2.14 -16.64 2.69
C SER A 232 3.65 -16.79 2.47
N ARG A 233 4.28 -15.82 1.78
CA ARG A 233 5.74 -15.79 1.56
C ARG A 233 6.47 -15.52 2.87
N VAL A 234 6.02 -14.53 3.64
CA VAL A 234 6.57 -14.24 4.97
C VAL A 234 6.45 -15.46 5.88
N ALA A 235 5.27 -16.09 5.94
CA ALA A 235 5.05 -17.29 6.76
C ALA A 235 6.01 -18.44 6.41
N ARG A 236 6.31 -18.66 5.11
CA ARG A 236 7.32 -19.63 4.68
C ARG A 236 8.72 -19.27 5.16
N LEU A 237 9.11 -18.01 5.07
CA LEU A 237 10.41 -17.55 5.57
C LEU A 237 10.53 -17.69 7.09
N MET A 238 9.41 -17.63 7.82
CA MET A 238 9.31 -17.87 9.25
C MET A 238 9.20 -19.36 9.63
N GLY A 239 9.13 -20.28 8.65
CA GLY A 239 8.91 -21.69 8.90
C GLY A 239 7.49 -22.09 9.32
N ASP A 240 6.52 -21.15 9.28
CA ASP A 240 5.12 -21.39 9.61
C ASP A 240 4.36 -21.96 8.41
N THR A 241 4.54 -23.25 8.17
CA THR A 241 3.95 -23.95 7.02
C THR A 241 2.42 -23.99 7.06
N ALA A 242 1.83 -24.02 8.26
CA ALA A 242 0.38 -24.05 8.43
C ALA A 242 -0.26 -22.74 7.99
N ARG A 243 0.29 -21.60 8.45
CA ARG A 243 -0.17 -20.28 8.02
C ARG A 243 0.17 -20.03 6.55
N ALA A 244 1.33 -20.43 6.07
CA ALA A 244 1.67 -20.34 4.66
C ALA A 244 0.62 -21.00 3.77
N ALA A 245 0.22 -22.23 4.08
CA ALA A 245 -0.82 -22.95 3.35
C ALA A 245 -2.22 -22.30 3.47
N LYS A 246 -2.55 -21.72 4.64
CA LYS A 246 -3.79 -20.97 4.85
C LYS A 246 -3.87 -19.76 3.94
N TYR A 247 -2.84 -18.92 3.95
CA TYR A 247 -2.80 -17.68 3.18
C TYR A 247 -2.65 -17.93 1.67
N ASP A 248 -1.98 -18.98 1.23
CA ASP A 248 -1.99 -19.40 -0.17
C ASP A 248 -3.40 -19.76 -0.68
N ARG A 249 -4.23 -20.40 0.16
CA ARG A 249 -5.62 -20.65 -0.22
C ARG A 249 -6.43 -19.36 -0.31
N TRP A 250 -6.23 -18.42 0.63
CA TRP A 250 -6.92 -17.15 0.62
C TRP A 250 -6.50 -16.27 -0.56
N ALA A 251 -5.23 -16.29 -0.93
CA ALA A 251 -4.71 -15.59 -2.10
C ALA A 251 -5.38 -15.97 -3.42
N ARG A 252 -6.00 -17.16 -3.49
CA ARG A 252 -6.70 -17.65 -4.68
C ARG A 252 -8.19 -17.33 -4.71
N LEU A 253 -8.73 -16.70 -3.68
CA LEU A 253 -10.16 -16.40 -3.58
C LEU A 253 -10.62 -15.33 -4.61
N TYR A 254 -9.67 -14.63 -5.24
CA TYR A 254 -9.98 -13.73 -6.36
C TYR A 254 -10.80 -14.40 -7.46
N ALA A 255 -10.62 -15.70 -7.69
CA ALA A 255 -11.36 -16.45 -8.69
C ALA A 255 -12.88 -16.47 -8.47
N ASN A 256 -13.34 -16.27 -7.23
CA ASN A 256 -14.76 -16.21 -6.89
C ASN A 256 -15.48 -14.97 -7.43
N TYR A 257 -14.74 -13.98 -7.91
CA TYR A 257 -15.28 -12.72 -8.43
C TYR A 257 -15.34 -12.66 -9.95
N TYR A 258 -14.66 -13.59 -10.64
CA TYR A 258 -14.66 -13.58 -12.10
C TYR A 258 -15.96 -14.16 -12.64
N ASP A 259 -16.79 -13.29 -13.23
CA ASP A 259 -18.00 -13.69 -13.93
C ASP A 259 -17.70 -13.91 -15.42
N ALA A 260 -17.59 -15.17 -15.83
CA ALA A 260 -17.28 -15.54 -17.21
C ALA A 260 -18.34 -15.10 -18.23
N SER A 261 -19.58 -14.85 -17.78
CA SER A 261 -20.67 -14.41 -18.67
C SER A 261 -20.50 -12.98 -19.17
N VAL A 262 -19.80 -12.15 -18.37
CA VAL A 262 -19.48 -10.75 -18.71
C VAL A 262 -17.97 -10.53 -18.92
N GLY A 263 -17.13 -11.46 -18.45
CA GLY A 263 -15.70 -11.44 -18.61
C GLY A 263 -14.97 -10.47 -17.65
N TYR A 264 -15.55 -10.09 -16.52
CA TYR A 264 -14.99 -9.15 -15.56
C TYR A 264 -15.09 -9.66 -14.12
N MET A 265 -14.26 -9.10 -13.23
CA MET A 265 -14.48 -9.22 -11.79
C MET A 265 -15.72 -8.44 -11.41
N ARG A 266 -16.68 -9.10 -10.74
CA ARG A 266 -18.02 -8.57 -10.44
C ARG A 266 -18.40 -8.81 -9.00
N GLY A 267 -19.16 -7.88 -8.41
CA GLY A 267 -19.68 -8.01 -7.06
C GLY A 267 -20.68 -9.17 -6.92
N LYS A 268 -20.50 -9.94 -5.85
CA LYS A 268 -21.37 -11.08 -5.50
C LYS A 268 -22.13 -10.76 -4.21
N LEU A 269 -23.43 -11.00 -4.17
CA LEU A 269 -24.27 -10.78 -3.00
C LEU A 269 -24.10 -11.91 -1.97
N ALA A 270 -24.57 -11.70 -0.75
CA ALA A 270 -24.46 -12.68 0.33
C ALA A 270 -25.16 -14.02 0.05
N ASP A 271 -26.15 -14.03 -0.82
CA ASP A 271 -26.84 -15.24 -1.30
C ASP A 271 -26.08 -15.98 -2.44
N GLY A 272 -24.95 -15.44 -2.87
CA GLY A 272 -24.11 -15.99 -3.93
C GLY A 272 -24.49 -15.53 -5.34
N SER A 273 -25.54 -14.77 -5.53
CA SER A 273 -25.91 -14.19 -6.83
C SER A 273 -25.01 -13.01 -7.21
N TRP A 274 -24.91 -12.73 -8.51
CA TRP A 274 -24.19 -11.56 -9.00
C TRP A 274 -24.99 -10.28 -8.80
N ARG A 275 -24.32 -9.20 -8.39
CA ARG A 275 -24.95 -7.86 -8.30
C ARG A 275 -25.45 -7.41 -9.67
N THR A 276 -26.68 -6.92 -9.73
CA THR A 276 -27.33 -6.36 -10.93
C THR A 276 -27.94 -5.00 -10.63
N PRO A 277 -27.99 -4.07 -11.62
CA PRO A 277 -27.42 -4.15 -12.96
C PRO A 277 -25.89 -4.09 -12.93
N PHE A 278 -25.22 -4.53 -14.02
CA PHE A 278 -23.76 -4.49 -14.16
C PHE A 278 -23.38 -3.70 -15.43
N SER A 279 -22.44 -2.76 -15.27
CA SER A 279 -21.71 -2.11 -16.34
C SER A 279 -20.21 -2.09 -16.00
N PRO A 280 -19.33 -2.53 -16.92
CA PRO A 280 -17.89 -2.60 -16.62
C PRO A 280 -17.22 -1.22 -16.48
N VAL A 281 -17.83 -0.15 -16.99
CA VAL A 281 -17.35 1.24 -16.93
C VAL A 281 -17.99 2.07 -15.81
N ARG A 282 -18.89 1.44 -15.01
CA ARG A 282 -19.55 2.13 -13.92
C ARG A 282 -18.57 2.33 -12.74
N SER A 283 -18.56 3.54 -12.20
CA SER A 283 -17.85 3.90 -11.00
C SER A 283 -18.65 4.87 -10.14
N ASN A 284 -18.89 4.51 -8.90
CA ASN A 284 -19.47 5.39 -7.87
C ASN A 284 -18.58 5.36 -6.64
N HIS A 285 -17.89 6.46 -6.37
CA HIS A 285 -16.94 6.56 -5.27
C HIS A 285 -17.53 6.07 -3.95
N ARG A 286 -16.93 5.06 -3.34
CA ARG A 286 -17.33 4.42 -2.05
C ARG A 286 -18.75 3.85 -1.99
N GLN A 287 -19.44 3.67 -3.12
CA GLN A 287 -20.83 3.22 -3.15
C GLN A 287 -21.06 1.98 -4.02
N ASP A 288 -20.05 1.54 -4.76
CA ASP A 288 -20.08 0.33 -5.57
C ASP A 288 -19.05 -0.72 -5.14
N ASP A 289 -18.65 -1.60 -6.04
CA ASP A 289 -17.78 -2.72 -5.76
C ASP A 289 -16.29 -2.42 -5.95
N TYR A 290 -15.94 -1.22 -6.43
CA TYR A 290 -14.57 -0.86 -6.80
C TYR A 290 -14.12 0.39 -6.05
N CYS A 291 -12.82 0.44 -5.73
CA CYS A 291 -12.17 1.57 -5.10
C CYS A 291 -11.49 2.41 -6.19
N GLU A 292 -11.87 3.68 -6.32
CA GLU A 292 -11.25 4.62 -7.28
C GLU A 292 -11.02 4.00 -8.67
N GLY A 293 -12.07 3.35 -9.20
CA GLY A 293 -11.98 2.64 -10.47
C GLY A 293 -13.27 1.91 -10.83
N ASN A 294 -13.20 1.04 -11.81
CA ASN A 294 -14.32 0.24 -12.32
C ASN A 294 -13.89 -1.20 -12.65
N ALA A 295 -14.81 -2.02 -13.15
CA ALA A 295 -14.51 -3.41 -13.47
C ALA A 295 -13.43 -3.55 -14.57
N CYS A 296 -13.37 -2.62 -15.53
CA CYS A 296 -12.34 -2.64 -16.57
C CYS A 296 -10.94 -2.55 -16.00
N GLN A 297 -10.75 -1.72 -14.99
CA GLN A 297 -9.45 -1.49 -14.31
C GLN A 297 -9.16 -2.60 -13.29
N TRP A 298 -10.10 -2.88 -12.40
CA TRP A 298 -9.89 -3.81 -11.27
C TRP A 298 -9.78 -5.28 -11.68
N SER A 299 -10.35 -5.69 -12.83
CA SER A 299 -10.23 -7.08 -13.29
C SER A 299 -8.80 -7.55 -13.56
N TRP A 300 -7.84 -6.65 -13.60
CA TRP A 300 -6.43 -6.95 -13.80
C TRP A 300 -5.63 -7.08 -12.51
N PHE A 301 -6.22 -6.69 -11.35
CA PHE A 301 -5.48 -6.68 -10.10
C PHE A 301 -5.36 -8.08 -9.48
N VAL A 302 -4.60 -8.94 -10.15
CA VAL A 302 -4.15 -10.26 -9.68
C VAL A 302 -2.64 -10.41 -9.95
N PRO A 303 -1.79 -9.49 -9.43
CA PRO A 303 -0.36 -9.47 -9.77
C PRO A 303 0.40 -10.70 -9.30
N HIS A 304 -0.13 -11.40 -8.30
CA HIS A 304 0.48 -12.58 -7.69
C HIS A 304 0.16 -13.90 -8.43
N ASP A 305 -0.82 -13.92 -9.33
CA ASP A 305 -1.22 -15.13 -10.07
C ASP A 305 -1.72 -14.79 -11.49
N ALA A 306 -0.85 -14.20 -12.30
CA ALA A 306 -1.16 -13.84 -13.69
C ALA A 306 -1.60 -15.05 -14.53
N GLU A 307 -1.00 -16.23 -14.30
CA GLU A 307 -1.41 -17.46 -15.00
C GLU A 307 -2.80 -17.91 -14.62
N GLY A 308 -3.18 -17.78 -13.35
CA GLY A 308 -4.53 -18.06 -12.87
C GLY A 308 -5.56 -17.12 -13.52
N LEU A 309 -5.23 -15.83 -13.60
CA LEU A 309 -6.09 -14.84 -14.28
C LEU A 309 -6.21 -15.13 -15.78
N MET A 310 -5.12 -15.49 -16.47
CA MET A 310 -5.16 -15.90 -17.87
C MET A 310 -6.11 -17.11 -18.10
N LYS A 311 -6.06 -18.09 -17.20
CA LYS A 311 -6.97 -19.25 -17.27
C LYS A 311 -8.43 -18.83 -17.12
N LEU A 312 -8.74 -17.94 -16.19
CA LEU A 312 -10.11 -17.41 -16.03
C LEU A 312 -10.58 -16.65 -17.27
N CYS A 313 -9.69 -15.93 -17.94
CA CYS A 313 -10.00 -15.22 -19.19
C CYS A 313 -10.18 -16.14 -20.42
N GLY A 314 -9.99 -17.45 -20.27
CA GLY A 314 -10.08 -18.39 -21.39
C GLY A 314 -8.75 -18.66 -22.11
N GLY A 315 -7.63 -18.42 -21.44
CA GLY A 315 -6.27 -18.65 -21.92
C GLY A 315 -5.53 -17.40 -22.37
N ARG A 316 -4.25 -17.56 -22.69
CA ARG A 316 -3.32 -16.46 -22.99
C ARG A 316 -3.82 -15.54 -24.12
N GLU A 317 -4.28 -16.09 -25.21
CA GLU A 317 -4.73 -15.29 -26.35
C GLU A 317 -5.99 -14.44 -26.02
N ALA A 318 -6.95 -15.02 -25.29
CA ALA A 318 -8.13 -14.30 -24.85
C ALA A 318 -7.77 -13.20 -23.85
N PHE A 319 -6.83 -13.45 -22.95
CA PHE A 319 -6.29 -12.48 -22.01
C PHE A 319 -5.63 -11.30 -22.73
N VAL A 320 -4.75 -11.55 -23.71
CA VAL A 320 -4.06 -10.49 -24.48
C VAL A 320 -5.08 -9.66 -25.25
N ARG A 321 -6.02 -10.29 -25.99
CA ARG A 321 -7.07 -9.54 -26.70
C ARG A 321 -7.91 -8.65 -25.78
N LYS A 322 -8.17 -9.13 -24.57
CA LYS A 322 -8.93 -8.36 -23.59
C LYS A 322 -8.11 -7.18 -23.04
N LEU A 323 -6.80 -7.37 -22.85
CA LEU A 323 -5.89 -6.32 -22.42
C LEU A 323 -5.73 -5.23 -23.49
N ASP A 324 -5.57 -5.65 -24.76
CA ASP A 324 -5.55 -4.71 -25.89
C ASP A 324 -6.85 -3.90 -25.98
N ALA A 325 -7.99 -4.54 -25.73
CA ALA A 325 -9.28 -3.87 -25.71
C ALA A 325 -9.40 -2.83 -24.58
N LEU A 326 -8.76 -3.05 -23.43
CA LEU A 326 -8.71 -2.06 -22.36
C LEU A 326 -8.01 -0.78 -22.81
N PHE A 327 -6.84 -0.90 -23.47
CA PHE A 327 -6.10 0.27 -23.96
C PHE A 327 -6.75 0.96 -25.16
N ALA A 328 -7.67 0.32 -25.84
CA ALA A 328 -8.48 0.88 -26.93
C ALA A 328 -9.87 1.37 -26.50
N ALA A 329 -10.22 1.18 -25.22
CA ALA A 329 -11.52 1.56 -24.68
C ALA A 329 -11.67 3.09 -24.59
N SER A 330 -12.94 3.55 -24.66
CA SER A 330 -13.26 4.95 -24.32
C SER A 330 -12.99 5.24 -22.84
N SER A 331 -12.58 6.45 -22.54
CA SER A 331 -12.46 6.95 -21.17
C SER A 331 -13.79 7.41 -20.55
N GLU A 332 -14.92 7.25 -21.28
CA GLU A 332 -16.23 7.62 -20.74
C GLU A 332 -16.63 6.68 -19.60
N LEU A 333 -17.06 7.29 -18.49
CA LEU A 333 -17.46 6.59 -17.27
C LEU A 333 -18.96 6.75 -17.04
N GLU A 334 -19.57 5.73 -16.44
CA GLU A 334 -20.94 5.75 -15.93
C GLU A 334 -20.93 5.87 -14.39
N GLY A 335 -21.84 6.66 -13.84
CA GLY A 335 -22.02 6.79 -12.39
C GLY A 335 -22.53 8.16 -11.96
N GLU A 336 -23.13 8.22 -10.77
CA GLU A 336 -23.69 9.46 -10.19
C GLU A 336 -22.64 10.22 -9.37
N SER A 337 -21.60 9.55 -8.91
CA SER A 337 -20.53 10.10 -8.08
C SER A 337 -19.18 9.55 -8.51
N VAL A 338 -18.77 9.91 -9.72
CA VAL A 338 -17.46 9.56 -10.26
C VAL A 338 -16.41 10.43 -9.58
N SER A 339 -15.38 9.81 -8.97
CA SER A 339 -14.26 10.55 -8.42
C SER A 339 -13.41 11.13 -9.54
N ALA A 340 -12.90 12.36 -9.36
CA ALA A 340 -11.98 12.99 -10.29
C ALA A 340 -10.67 12.21 -10.48
N ASP A 341 -10.35 11.32 -9.51
CA ASP A 341 -9.14 10.49 -9.52
C ASP A 341 -9.23 9.26 -10.45
N ILE A 342 -10.40 9.05 -11.08
CA ILE A 342 -10.70 7.88 -11.92
C ILE A 342 -10.58 8.18 -13.42
N SER A 343 -10.52 9.46 -13.79
CA SER A 343 -10.51 9.91 -15.20
C SER A 343 -9.18 9.69 -15.91
#